data_2af49f065547b23949fb4e4dba1bf8ae
#
_entry.id   2af49f065547b23949fb4e4dba1bf8ae
#
_cell.length_a   1.000
_cell.length_b   1.000
_cell.length_c   1.000
_cell.angle_alpha   90.00
_cell.angle_beta   90.00
_cell.angle_gamma   90.00
#
_symmetry.space_group_name_H-M   'P 1'
#
loop_
_entity.id
_entity.type
_entity.pdbx_description
1 polymer ?
#
loop_
_entity_poly.entity_id
_entity_poly.type
_entity_poly.pdbx_seq_one_letter_code
_entity_poly.pdbx_strand_id
1 'polypeptide(L)'
;LASSAASDVYKRQIFDSARKNFRNEIYSEYKANRAEAPDDLAPQFEYIRKSVEAFNLPSIELINYEADDLIATYAKKIIESGAKVTVISSDKDLMQLVSTKIRLFDPMKSKVIGEKEVFEKFGVKPNQVIDVQSLAGDSSDNIPGVPGIGVKTAAELINKYKNLDTLLKKASEITQNKRRETLIANKDKALLSKQLVTLKDDVPIKNKPNEFLIKK
;
A
#
# COMPACT_ATOMS: atom_id res chain seq x y z
N LEU A 1 -33.44 -25.06 -11.45
CA LEU A 1 -32.42 -24.35 -12.24
C LEU A 1 -32.19 -22.99 -11.62
N ALA A 2 -31.24 -22.90 -10.67
CA ALA A 2 -30.81 -21.65 -10.11
C ALA A 2 -29.91 -20.98 -11.16
N SER A 3 -30.40 -19.93 -11.80
CA SER A 3 -29.54 -19.03 -12.56
C SER A 3 -28.59 -18.38 -11.56
N SER A 4 -27.32 -18.80 -11.56
CA SER A 4 -26.28 -18.00 -10.94
C SER A 4 -26.21 -16.70 -11.73
N ALA A 5 -26.73 -15.62 -11.20
CA ALA A 5 -26.44 -14.30 -11.71
C ALA A 5 -24.93 -14.19 -11.75
N ALA A 6 -24.36 -14.12 -12.96
CA ALA A 6 -22.95 -13.83 -13.12
C ALA A 6 -22.72 -12.48 -12.44
N SER A 7 -22.00 -12.50 -11.33
CA SER A 7 -21.63 -11.25 -10.67
C SER A 7 -20.81 -10.45 -11.67
N ASP A 8 -21.21 -9.21 -11.96
CA ASP A 8 -20.48 -8.32 -12.82
C ASP A 8 -19.05 -8.20 -12.31
N VAL A 9 -18.08 -8.59 -13.14
CA VAL A 9 -16.66 -8.50 -12.81
C VAL A 9 -16.08 -7.29 -13.52
N TYR A 10 -15.67 -6.33 -12.71
CA TYR A 10 -14.98 -5.13 -13.18
C TYR A 10 -13.48 -5.37 -13.08
N LYS A 11 -12.74 -5.17 -14.19
CA LYS A 11 -11.28 -5.26 -14.22
C LYS A 11 -10.69 -3.96 -14.70
N ARG A 12 -9.56 -3.58 -14.15
CA ARG A 12 -8.79 -2.43 -14.62
C ARG A 12 -7.32 -2.62 -14.35
N GLN A 13 -6.50 -2.01 -15.18
CA GLN A 13 -5.08 -1.85 -14.96
C GLN A 13 -4.82 -0.47 -14.37
N ILE A 14 -3.96 -0.38 -13.37
CA ILE A 14 -3.56 0.89 -12.77
C ILE A 14 -2.05 1.03 -12.94
N PHE A 15 -1.64 2.21 -13.42
CA PHE A 15 -0.25 2.53 -13.71
C PHE A 15 0.22 3.72 -12.88
N ASP A 16 1.51 3.74 -12.59
CA ASP A 16 2.18 4.97 -12.17
C ASP A 16 2.30 5.92 -13.35
N SER A 17 1.96 7.19 -13.14
CA SER A 17 2.04 8.22 -14.18
C SER A 17 3.43 8.82 -14.30
N ALA A 18 4.18 8.88 -13.20
CA ALA A 18 5.50 9.48 -13.11
C ALA A 18 6.29 8.91 -11.94
N ARG A 19 7.63 9.12 -11.97
CA ARG A 19 8.54 8.73 -10.87
C ARG A 19 8.37 9.59 -9.62
N LYS A 20 8.00 10.88 -9.77
CA LYS A 20 7.79 11.83 -8.68
C LYS A 20 6.30 12.01 -8.40
N ASN A 21 5.96 12.11 -7.13
CA ASN A 21 4.60 12.30 -6.65
C ASN A 21 4.61 13.18 -5.39
N PHE A 22 3.45 13.41 -4.79
CA PHE A 22 3.29 14.26 -3.59
C PHE A 22 4.18 13.85 -2.41
N ARG A 23 4.60 12.56 -2.30
CA ARG A 23 5.51 12.11 -1.24
C ARG A 23 6.89 12.73 -1.36
N ASN A 24 7.34 13.07 -2.57
CA ASN A 24 8.60 13.79 -2.76
C ASN A 24 8.53 15.25 -2.31
N GLU A 25 7.34 15.85 -2.22
CA GLU A 25 7.14 17.17 -1.63
C GLU A 25 7.25 17.10 -0.09
N ILE A 26 6.81 15.98 0.52
CA ILE A 26 6.91 15.73 1.95
C ILE A 26 8.36 15.35 2.33
N TYR A 27 9.01 14.53 1.50
CA TYR A 27 10.35 14.01 1.75
C TYR A 27 11.10 13.83 0.42
N SER A 28 12.03 14.72 0.11
CA SER A 28 12.76 14.76 -1.16
C SER A 28 13.52 13.45 -1.47
N GLU A 29 13.96 12.75 -0.43
CA GLU A 29 14.70 11.49 -0.53
C GLU A 29 13.80 10.25 -0.75
N TYR A 30 12.46 10.42 -0.79
CA TYR A 30 11.55 9.33 -1.04
C TYR A 30 11.85 8.65 -2.38
N LYS A 31 12.12 7.34 -2.36
CA LYS A 31 12.52 6.53 -3.52
C LYS A 31 13.79 7.03 -4.26
N ALA A 32 14.59 7.92 -3.66
CA ALA A 32 15.79 8.47 -4.29
C ALA A 32 16.87 7.41 -4.57
N ASN A 33 16.89 6.33 -3.80
CA ASN A 33 17.81 5.20 -3.95
C ASN A 33 17.41 4.20 -5.06
N ARG A 34 16.23 4.35 -5.69
CA ARG A 34 15.81 3.49 -6.79
C ARG A 34 16.59 3.82 -8.06
N ALA A 35 17.22 2.80 -8.64
CA ALA A 35 17.87 2.91 -9.94
C ALA A 35 16.88 3.32 -11.05
N GLU A 36 17.40 3.84 -12.13
CA GLU A 36 16.63 4.04 -13.35
C GLU A 36 16.28 2.67 -13.97
N ALA A 37 15.21 2.65 -14.75
CA ALA A 37 14.86 1.43 -15.47
C ALA A 37 15.99 1.09 -16.45
N PRO A 38 16.36 -0.20 -16.59
CA PRO A 38 17.30 -0.62 -17.62
C PRO A 38 16.89 -0.14 -19.01
N ASP A 39 17.86 0.16 -19.85
CA ASP A 39 17.65 0.74 -21.20
C ASP A 39 16.79 -0.16 -22.11
N ASP A 40 16.84 -1.46 -21.90
CA ASP A 40 16.03 -2.46 -22.62
C ASP A 40 14.61 -2.60 -22.07
N LEU A 41 14.37 -2.18 -20.83
CA LEU A 41 13.05 -2.20 -20.17
C LEU A 41 12.24 -0.93 -20.49
N ALA A 42 12.86 0.22 -20.50
CA ALA A 42 12.16 1.49 -20.67
C ALA A 42 11.26 1.55 -21.94
N PRO A 43 11.68 1.07 -23.13
CA PRO A 43 10.80 1.01 -24.30
C PRO A 43 9.62 0.06 -24.16
N GLN A 44 9.70 -0.95 -23.28
CA GLN A 44 8.65 -1.95 -23.09
C GLN A 44 7.42 -1.38 -22.36
N PHE A 45 7.56 -0.30 -21.60
CA PHE A 45 6.41 0.34 -20.92
C PHE A 45 5.34 0.80 -21.91
N GLU A 46 5.74 1.30 -23.08
CA GLU A 46 4.78 1.67 -24.14
C GLU A 46 4.05 0.43 -24.68
N TYR A 47 4.75 -0.67 -24.90
CA TYR A 47 4.15 -1.91 -25.39
C TYR A 47 3.20 -2.53 -24.35
N ILE A 48 3.52 -2.45 -23.06
CA ILE A 48 2.62 -2.89 -21.98
C ILE A 48 1.32 -2.10 -22.03
N ARG A 49 1.38 -0.76 -22.19
CA ARG A 49 0.18 0.10 -22.29
C ARG A 49 -0.65 -0.24 -23.53
N LYS A 50 -0.02 -0.39 -24.70
CA LYS A 50 -0.66 -0.80 -25.95
C LYS A 50 -1.31 -2.19 -25.82
N SER A 51 -0.67 -3.12 -25.10
CA SER A 51 -1.23 -4.44 -24.86
C SER A 51 -2.50 -4.37 -24.02
N VAL A 52 -2.50 -3.57 -22.95
CA VAL A 52 -3.69 -3.36 -22.11
C VAL A 52 -4.85 -2.79 -22.93
N GLU A 53 -4.57 -1.81 -23.80
CA GLU A 53 -5.53 -1.22 -24.72
C GLU A 53 -6.05 -2.26 -25.73
N ALA A 54 -5.17 -3.05 -26.36
CA ALA A 54 -5.52 -4.11 -27.30
C ALA A 54 -6.42 -5.19 -26.68
N PHE A 55 -6.24 -5.48 -25.39
CA PHE A 55 -7.14 -6.37 -24.62
C PHE A 55 -8.43 -5.68 -24.17
N ASN A 56 -8.67 -4.43 -24.58
CA ASN A 56 -9.83 -3.63 -24.21
C ASN A 56 -10.03 -3.54 -22.67
N LEU A 57 -8.91 -3.50 -21.93
CA LEU A 57 -8.92 -3.34 -20.48
C LEU A 57 -8.81 -1.85 -20.13
N PRO A 58 -9.73 -1.30 -19.33
CA PRO A 58 -9.62 0.06 -18.86
C PRO A 58 -8.33 0.25 -18.05
N SER A 59 -7.56 1.29 -18.38
CA SER A 59 -6.36 1.68 -17.64
C SER A 59 -6.53 3.05 -17.00
N ILE A 60 -5.89 3.23 -15.86
CA ILE A 60 -5.95 4.46 -15.06
C ILE A 60 -4.56 4.82 -14.60
N GLU A 61 -4.26 6.09 -14.70
CA GLU A 61 -3.11 6.75 -14.07
C GLU A 61 -3.51 8.17 -13.69
N LEU A 62 -2.86 8.74 -12.72
CA LEU A 62 -3.08 10.13 -12.33
C LEU A 62 -1.78 10.77 -11.89
N ILE A 63 -1.46 11.93 -12.47
CA ILE A 63 -0.28 12.72 -12.12
C ILE A 63 -0.29 13.04 -10.62
N ASN A 64 0.88 13.00 -10.01
CA ASN A 64 1.13 13.27 -8.59
C ASN A 64 0.66 12.17 -7.61
N TYR A 65 0.09 11.07 -8.09
CA TYR A 65 -0.29 9.92 -7.25
C TYR A 65 0.35 8.64 -7.78
N GLU A 66 0.63 7.72 -6.87
CA GLU A 66 1.10 6.39 -7.22
C GLU A 66 -0.08 5.46 -7.55
N ALA A 67 0.21 4.41 -8.32
CA ALA A 67 -0.79 3.37 -8.63
C ALA A 67 -1.46 2.84 -7.35
N ASP A 68 -0.70 2.69 -6.27
CA ASP A 68 -1.18 2.17 -5.00
C ASP A 68 -2.22 3.10 -4.33
N ASP A 69 -2.07 4.43 -4.46
CA ASP A 69 -3.06 5.40 -3.96
C ASP A 69 -4.37 5.29 -4.76
N LEU A 70 -4.27 5.10 -6.07
CA LEU A 70 -5.43 4.86 -6.92
C LEU A 70 -6.12 3.54 -6.57
N ILE A 71 -5.35 2.47 -6.35
CA ILE A 71 -5.86 1.16 -5.91
C ILE A 71 -6.60 1.32 -4.58
N ALA A 72 -6.02 1.99 -3.60
CA ALA A 72 -6.64 2.23 -2.29
C ALA A 72 -7.96 3.00 -2.43
N THR A 73 -7.97 4.08 -3.23
CA THR A 73 -9.15 4.91 -3.47
C THR A 73 -10.28 4.13 -4.15
N TYR A 74 -9.96 3.35 -5.20
CA TYR A 74 -10.96 2.54 -5.89
C TYR A 74 -11.46 1.40 -5.01
N ALA A 75 -10.57 0.72 -4.28
CA ALA A 75 -10.94 -0.35 -3.37
C ALA A 75 -11.94 0.14 -2.31
N LYS A 76 -11.68 1.32 -1.70
CA LYS A 76 -12.58 1.96 -0.75
C LYS A 76 -13.96 2.22 -1.35
N LYS A 77 -14.01 2.88 -2.52
CA LYS A 77 -15.30 3.18 -3.18
C LYS A 77 -16.09 1.93 -3.57
N ILE A 78 -15.39 0.88 -3.99
CA ILE A 78 -16.03 -0.40 -4.36
C ILE A 78 -16.62 -1.10 -3.14
N ILE A 79 -15.91 -1.15 -2.01
CA ILE A 79 -16.45 -1.78 -0.81
C ILE A 79 -17.60 -0.99 -0.18
N GLU A 80 -17.63 0.34 -0.34
CA GLU A 80 -18.75 1.20 0.06
C GLU A 80 -20.02 0.85 -0.71
N SER A 81 -19.91 0.44 -1.99
CA SER A 81 -21.04 -0.06 -2.78
C SER A 81 -21.47 -1.49 -2.44
N GLY A 82 -20.82 -2.13 -1.46
CA GLY A 82 -21.16 -3.50 -1.01
C GLY A 82 -20.37 -4.61 -1.74
N ALA A 83 -19.60 -4.30 -2.77
CA ALA A 83 -18.84 -5.28 -3.55
C ALA A 83 -17.54 -5.71 -2.85
N LYS A 84 -16.93 -6.79 -3.37
CA LYS A 84 -15.63 -7.30 -2.92
C LYS A 84 -14.55 -6.92 -3.94
N VAL A 85 -13.33 -6.74 -3.46
CA VAL A 85 -12.16 -6.38 -4.26
C VAL A 85 -11.10 -7.47 -4.17
N THR A 86 -10.53 -7.84 -5.31
CA THR A 86 -9.27 -8.59 -5.37
C THR A 86 -8.23 -7.71 -6.06
N VAL A 87 -7.20 -7.32 -5.31
CA VAL A 87 -6.05 -6.57 -5.85
C VAL A 87 -5.00 -7.59 -6.30
N ILE A 88 -4.60 -7.53 -7.57
CA ILE A 88 -3.55 -8.41 -8.12
C ILE A 88 -2.23 -7.65 -8.05
N SER A 89 -1.41 -7.99 -7.06
CA SER A 89 -0.11 -7.39 -6.83
C SER A 89 0.72 -8.26 -5.88
N SER A 90 2.05 -8.22 -6.05
CA SER A 90 3.02 -8.79 -5.09
C SER A 90 3.52 -7.75 -4.09
N ASP A 91 3.04 -6.50 -4.18
CA ASP A 91 3.48 -5.42 -3.31
C ASP A 91 2.94 -5.59 -1.89
N LYS A 92 3.87 -5.55 -0.93
CA LYS A 92 3.56 -5.69 0.50
C LYS A 92 2.82 -4.46 1.06
N ASP A 93 2.99 -3.30 0.44
CA ASP A 93 2.43 -2.05 0.96
C ASP A 93 0.90 -2.00 0.80
N LEU A 94 0.40 -2.69 -0.23
CA LEU A 94 -1.04 -2.92 -0.42
C LEU A 94 -1.67 -3.83 0.64
N MET A 95 -0.87 -4.53 1.46
CA MET A 95 -1.39 -5.37 2.55
C MET A 95 -2.14 -4.57 3.62
N GLN A 96 -1.90 -3.25 3.73
CA GLN A 96 -2.68 -2.35 4.60
C GLN A 96 -4.16 -2.25 4.20
N LEU A 97 -4.51 -2.59 2.95
CA LEU A 97 -5.88 -2.56 2.44
C LEU A 97 -6.69 -3.83 2.75
N VAL A 98 -6.02 -4.91 3.14
CA VAL A 98 -6.67 -6.22 3.36
C VAL A 98 -7.75 -6.11 4.43
N SER A 99 -8.89 -6.72 4.15
CA SER A 99 -10.05 -6.76 5.03
C SER A 99 -10.96 -7.94 4.66
N THR A 100 -12.10 -8.08 5.32
CA THR A 100 -13.11 -9.07 4.95
C THR A 100 -13.68 -8.89 3.54
N LYS A 101 -13.55 -7.69 2.95
CA LYS A 101 -14.01 -7.36 1.59
C LYS A 101 -12.89 -7.17 0.58
N ILE A 102 -11.64 -6.98 1.03
CA ILE A 102 -10.48 -6.75 0.17
C ILE A 102 -9.44 -7.84 0.44
N ARG A 103 -9.01 -8.53 -0.61
CA ARG A 103 -7.89 -9.46 -0.58
C ARG A 103 -6.89 -9.13 -1.68
N LEU A 104 -5.63 -9.54 -1.49
CA LEU A 104 -4.64 -9.49 -2.55
C LEU A 104 -4.46 -10.88 -3.16
N PHE A 105 -4.03 -10.90 -4.41
CA PHE A 105 -3.52 -12.09 -5.07
C PHE A 105 -2.11 -11.79 -5.59
N ASP A 106 -1.12 -12.52 -5.07
CA ASP A 106 0.27 -12.46 -5.54
C ASP A 106 0.44 -13.39 -6.75
N PRO A 107 0.55 -12.85 -7.98
CA PRO A 107 0.64 -13.67 -9.18
C PRO A 107 1.97 -14.41 -9.29
N MET A 108 3.05 -13.89 -8.69
CA MET A 108 4.37 -14.51 -8.72
C MET A 108 4.42 -15.78 -7.88
N LYS A 109 3.68 -15.83 -6.79
CA LYS A 109 3.59 -16.97 -5.87
C LYS A 109 2.30 -17.76 -6.02
N SER A 110 1.39 -17.31 -6.92
CA SER A 110 0.04 -17.88 -7.07
C SER A 110 -0.69 -18.01 -5.72
N LYS A 111 -0.55 -17.01 -4.86
CA LYS A 111 -1.05 -17.05 -3.48
C LYS A 111 -2.06 -15.92 -3.21
N VAL A 112 -3.19 -16.29 -2.58
CA VAL A 112 -4.11 -15.31 -2.01
C VAL A 112 -3.54 -14.81 -0.69
N ILE A 113 -3.61 -13.50 -0.49
CA ILE A 113 -3.19 -12.82 0.73
C ILE A 113 -4.42 -12.21 1.40
N GLY A 114 -4.74 -12.76 2.56
CA GLY A 114 -5.78 -12.29 3.47
C GLY A 114 -5.18 -11.85 4.80
N GLU A 115 -6.03 -11.69 5.80
CA GLU A 115 -5.62 -11.24 7.14
C GLU A 115 -4.57 -12.15 7.79
N LYS A 116 -4.66 -13.47 7.53
CA LYS A 116 -3.71 -14.46 8.04
C LYS A 116 -2.29 -14.20 7.49
N GLU A 117 -2.16 -14.04 6.18
CA GLU A 117 -0.88 -13.80 5.52
C GLU A 117 -0.29 -12.44 5.91
N VAL A 118 -1.14 -11.43 6.13
CA VAL A 118 -0.70 -10.13 6.68
C VAL A 118 -0.13 -10.32 8.09
N PHE A 119 -0.81 -11.08 8.93
CA PHE A 119 -0.31 -11.37 10.28
C PHE A 119 0.99 -12.18 10.26
N GLU A 120 1.11 -13.17 9.39
CA GLU A 120 2.35 -13.93 9.22
C GLU A 120 3.54 -13.04 8.82
N LYS A 121 3.29 -12.00 7.99
CA LYS A 121 4.33 -11.10 7.48
C LYS A 121 4.68 -9.98 8.45
N PHE A 122 3.69 -9.33 9.02
CA PHE A 122 3.86 -8.11 9.82
C PHE A 122 3.69 -8.33 11.32
N GLY A 123 3.16 -9.47 11.76
CA GLY A 123 2.88 -9.76 13.18
C GLY A 123 1.72 -8.96 13.78
N VAL A 124 0.91 -8.30 12.95
CA VAL A 124 -0.23 -7.45 13.33
C VAL A 124 -1.41 -7.63 12.37
N LYS A 125 -2.57 -7.09 12.71
CA LYS A 125 -3.73 -7.03 11.82
C LYS A 125 -3.50 -6.02 10.67
N PRO A 126 -4.21 -6.15 9.54
CA PRO A 126 -4.05 -5.24 8.39
C PRO A 126 -4.14 -3.75 8.74
N ASN A 127 -5.08 -3.37 9.58
CA ASN A 127 -5.26 -1.98 10.01
C ASN A 127 -4.12 -1.41 10.89
N GLN A 128 -3.14 -2.24 11.25
CA GLN A 128 -1.97 -1.85 12.03
C GLN A 128 -0.66 -1.93 11.21
N VAL A 129 -0.74 -2.34 9.94
CA VAL A 129 0.42 -2.45 9.05
C VAL A 129 1.11 -1.10 8.89
N ILE A 130 0.34 -0.03 8.70
CA ILE A 130 0.85 1.35 8.60
C ILE A 130 1.70 1.68 9.82
N ASP A 131 1.22 1.39 11.03
CA ASP A 131 1.95 1.72 12.27
C ASP A 131 3.24 0.92 12.42
N VAL A 132 3.24 -0.35 11.98
CA VAL A 132 4.45 -1.18 11.96
C VAL A 132 5.47 -0.64 10.96
N GLN A 133 5.04 -0.32 9.73
CA GLN A 133 5.91 0.25 8.70
C GLN A 133 6.43 1.64 9.09
N SER A 134 5.62 2.45 9.79
CA SER A 134 6.06 3.74 10.31
C SER A 134 7.24 3.65 11.26
N LEU A 135 7.29 2.58 12.05
CA LEU A 135 8.40 2.32 12.98
C LEU A 135 9.58 1.63 12.30
N ALA A 136 9.30 0.61 11.48
CA ALA A 136 10.34 -0.18 10.84
C ALA A 136 11.02 0.54 9.68
N GLY A 137 10.32 1.48 9.04
CA GLY A 137 10.75 2.09 7.79
C GLY A 137 10.68 1.11 6.62
N ASP A 138 11.14 1.58 5.47
CA ASP A 138 11.32 0.78 4.26
C ASP A 138 12.56 1.23 3.48
N SER A 139 13.58 0.37 3.45
CA SER A 139 14.82 0.67 2.74
C SER A 139 14.66 0.71 1.23
N SER A 140 13.69 -0.02 0.65
CA SER A 140 13.44 -0.01 -0.79
C SER A 140 12.85 1.32 -1.27
N ASP A 141 12.11 2.01 -0.41
CA ASP A 141 11.49 3.30 -0.69
C ASP A 141 12.17 4.46 0.02
N ASN A 142 13.29 4.17 0.67
CA ASN A 142 14.05 5.14 1.45
C ASN A 142 13.22 5.81 2.56
N ILE A 143 12.33 5.03 3.18
CA ILE A 143 11.51 5.49 4.31
C ILE A 143 12.28 5.25 5.60
N PRO A 144 12.56 6.29 6.41
CA PRO A 144 13.58 6.21 7.47
C PRO A 144 13.19 5.30 8.63
N GLY A 145 11.92 5.25 9.02
CA GLY A 145 11.52 4.55 10.24
C GLY A 145 12.21 5.08 11.50
N VAL A 146 12.25 4.25 12.54
CA VAL A 146 12.98 4.52 13.79
C VAL A 146 14.23 3.64 13.82
N PRO A 147 15.44 4.20 13.95
CA PRO A 147 16.67 3.45 13.93
C PRO A 147 16.68 2.28 14.93
N GLY A 148 17.07 1.08 14.45
CA GLY A 148 17.14 -0.13 15.29
C GLY A 148 15.78 -0.77 15.62
N ILE A 149 14.68 -0.29 15.06
CA ILE A 149 13.36 -0.92 15.17
C ILE A 149 13.00 -1.57 13.83
N GLY A 150 13.16 -2.87 13.73
CA GLY A 150 12.67 -3.66 12.59
C GLY A 150 11.24 -4.13 12.80
N VAL A 151 10.68 -4.78 11.76
CA VAL A 151 9.26 -5.23 11.71
C VAL A 151 8.85 -6.01 12.97
N LYS A 152 9.66 -6.96 13.44
CA LYS A 152 9.33 -7.77 14.63
C LYS A 152 9.19 -6.91 15.89
N THR A 153 10.13 -6.03 16.15
CA THR A 153 10.07 -5.13 17.31
C THR A 153 8.93 -4.12 17.18
N ALA A 154 8.71 -3.60 15.97
CA ALA A 154 7.57 -2.71 15.68
C ALA A 154 6.25 -3.42 15.98
N ALA A 155 6.07 -4.66 15.52
CA ALA A 155 4.88 -5.46 15.80
C ALA A 155 4.64 -5.70 17.29
N GLU A 156 5.69 -6.05 18.06
CA GLU A 156 5.61 -6.19 19.52
C GLU A 156 5.08 -4.90 20.18
N LEU A 157 5.63 -3.75 19.76
CA LEU A 157 5.23 -2.44 20.30
C LEU A 157 3.79 -2.10 19.93
N ILE A 158 3.40 -2.27 18.66
CA ILE A 158 2.05 -1.94 18.18
C ILE A 158 1.00 -2.89 18.80
N ASN A 159 1.31 -4.17 18.97
CA ASN A 159 0.42 -5.10 19.68
C ASN A 159 0.21 -4.68 21.15
N LYS A 160 1.27 -4.21 21.83
CA LYS A 160 1.22 -3.75 23.23
C LYS A 160 0.47 -2.41 23.36
N TYR A 161 0.80 -1.43 22.53
CA TYR A 161 0.30 -0.05 22.65
C TYR A 161 -0.87 0.25 21.69
N LYS A 162 -1.27 -0.71 20.85
CA LYS A 162 -2.41 -0.69 19.90
C LYS A 162 -2.16 0.10 18.62
N ASN A 163 -1.53 1.25 18.66
CA ASN A 163 -1.20 2.08 17.51
C ASN A 163 0.02 2.97 17.80
N LEU A 164 0.57 3.57 16.74
CA LEU A 164 1.74 4.45 16.82
C LEU A 164 1.49 5.66 17.72
N ASP A 165 0.34 6.30 17.61
CA ASP A 165 0.04 7.53 18.36
C ASP A 165 0.03 7.29 19.88
N THR A 166 -0.57 6.18 20.30
CA THR A 166 -0.56 5.73 21.70
C THR A 166 0.85 5.35 22.15
N LEU A 167 1.60 4.64 21.31
CA LEU A 167 2.98 4.27 21.61
C LEU A 167 3.84 5.52 21.83
N LEU A 168 3.77 6.51 20.94
CA LEU A 168 4.56 7.74 21.04
C LEU A 168 4.20 8.58 22.28
N LYS A 169 2.91 8.63 22.66
CA LYS A 169 2.46 9.29 23.88
C LYS A 169 2.99 8.59 25.14
N LYS A 170 3.11 7.26 25.10
CA LYS A 170 3.54 6.43 26.23
C LYS A 170 4.99 5.95 26.10
N ALA A 171 5.79 6.55 25.24
CA ALA A 171 7.17 6.15 25.00
C ALA A 171 8.02 6.17 26.29
N SER A 172 7.77 7.12 27.21
CA SER A 172 8.41 7.22 28.50
C SER A 172 8.17 6.02 29.44
N GLU A 173 7.07 5.27 29.24
CA GLU A 173 6.72 4.08 30.03
C GLU A 173 7.47 2.81 29.59
N ILE A 174 8.26 2.88 28.51
CA ILE A 174 9.00 1.73 27.99
C ILE A 174 10.15 1.41 28.91
N THR A 175 10.18 0.18 29.43
CA THR A 175 11.17 -0.27 30.41
C THR A 175 12.58 -0.39 29.87
N GLN A 176 12.72 -0.73 28.58
CA GLN A 176 14.03 -0.83 27.91
C GLN A 176 14.58 0.57 27.60
N ASN A 177 15.56 1.04 28.34
CA ASN A 177 16.12 2.39 28.25
C ASN A 177 16.50 2.77 26.81
N LYS A 178 17.32 1.95 26.13
CA LYS A 178 17.75 2.24 24.76
C LYS A 178 16.58 2.40 23.80
N ARG A 179 15.57 1.52 23.88
CA ARG A 179 14.37 1.58 23.01
C ARG A 179 13.52 2.82 23.29
N ARG A 180 13.36 3.15 24.59
CA ARG A 180 12.66 4.37 25.02
C ARG A 180 13.32 5.62 24.48
N GLU A 181 14.62 5.77 24.71
CA GLU A 181 15.40 6.92 24.25
C GLU A 181 15.35 7.06 22.71
N THR A 182 15.55 5.94 22.01
CA THR A 182 15.47 5.92 20.53
C THR A 182 14.12 6.36 20.01
N LEU A 183 13.02 5.88 20.58
CA LEU A 183 11.66 6.28 20.18
C LEU A 183 11.37 7.75 20.45
N ILE A 184 11.77 8.25 21.62
CA ILE A 184 11.60 9.65 21.97
C ILE A 184 12.41 10.56 21.03
N ALA A 185 13.68 10.21 20.80
CA ALA A 185 14.57 11.00 19.93
C ALA A 185 14.18 10.97 18.44
N ASN A 186 13.45 9.95 17.98
CA ASN A 186 13.07 9.79 16.56
C ASN A 186 11.57 9.82 16.34
N LYS A 187 10.82 10.46 17.21
CA LYS A 187 9.37 10.61 17.07
C LYS A 187 8.98 11.21 15.73
N ASP A 188 9.67 12.26 15.30
CA ASP A 188 9.36 12.96 14.03
C ASP A 188 9.65 12.07 12.83
N LYS A 189 10.67 11.22 12.87
CA LYS A 189 10.93 10.23 11.81
C LYS A 189 9.82 9.18 11.72
N ALA A 190 9.30 8.72 12.85
CA ALA A 190 8.16 7.80 12.86
C ALA A 190 6.90 8.45 12.26
N LEU A 191 6.63 9.71 12.58
CA LEU A 191 5.50 10.46 12.04
C LEU A 191 5.66 10.77 10.54
N LEU A 192 6.87 11.15 10.11
CA LEU A 192 7.20 11.28 8.69
C LEU A 192 6.98 9.95 7.95
N SER A 193 7.52 8.87 8.48
CA SER A 193 7.35 7.54 7.89
C SER A 193 5.88 7.16 7.79
N LYS A 194 5.05 7.48 8.80
CA LYS A 194 3.60 7.28 8.76
C LYS A 194 2.95 7.98 7.56
N GLN A 195 3.34 9.24 7.31
CA GLN A 195 2.82 9.98 6.14
C GLN A 195 3.21 9.34 4.82
N LEU A 196 4.45 8.81 4.72
CA LEU A 196 4.98 8.21 3.49
C LEU A 196 4.38 6.83 3.20
N VAL A 197 4.19 5.98 4.23
CA VAL A 197 3.66 4.62 4.05
C VAL A 197 2.14 4.57 3.92
N THR A 198 1.43 5.60 4.37
CA THR A 198 -0.02 5.64 4.29
C THR A 198 -0.47 5.88 2.85
N LEU A 199 -1.24 4.94 2.31
CA LEU A 199 -1.85 5.10 1.00
C LEU A 199 -3.00 6.10 1.06
N LYS A 200 -3.08 6.99 0.07
CA LYS A 200 -4.22 7.88 -0.09
C LYS A 200 -5.42 7.11 -0.61
N ASP A 201 -6.54 7.22 0.09
CA ASP A 201 -7.80 6.57 -0.27
C ASP A 201 -8.91 7.57 -0.68
N ASP A 202 -8.49 8.83 -0.92
CA ASP A 202 -9.34 9.97 -1.28
C ASP A 202 -8.85 10.73 -2.53
N VAL A 203 -8.09 10.04 -3.39
CA VAL A 203 -7.58 10.62 -4.65
C VAL A 203 -8.75 11.13 -5.50
N PRO A 204 -8.62 12.32 -6.16
CA PRO A 204 -9.70 12.91 -6.98
C PRO A 204 -9.88 12.17 -8.30
N ILE A 205 -10.39 10.94 -8.24
CA ILE A 205 -10.66 10.10 -9.41
C ILE A 205 -11.90 10.57 -10.15
N LYS A 206 -11.81 10.68 -11.48
CA LYS A 206 -12.90 11.12 -12.35
C LYS A 206 -13.88 10.00 -12.68
N ASN A 207 -13.37 8.80 -12.90
CA ASN A 207 -14.15 7.66 -13.36
C ASN A 207 -14.84 6.92 -12.21
N LYS A 208 -16.11 6.58 -12.38
CA LYS A 208 -16.85 5.77 -11.41
C LYS A 208 -16.54 4.27 -11.61
N PRO A 209 -16.63 3.45 -10.57
CA PRO A 209 -16.37 2.00 -10.67
C PRO A 209 -17.21 1.28 -11.74
N ASN A 210 -18.47 1.69 -11.97
CA ASN A 210 -19.37 1.09 -12.94
C ASN A 210 -19.03 1.38 -14.41
N GLU A 211 -18.13 2.35 -14.68
CA GLU A 211 -17.67 2.65 -16.06
C GLU A 211 -16.64 1.63 -16.58
N PHE A 212 -16.25 0.66 -15.74
CA PHE A 212 -15.20 -0.31 -16.02
C PHE A 212 -15.71 -1.72 -16.30
N LEU A 213 -16.96 -1.83 -16.77
CA LEU A 213 -17.45 -3.09 -17.32
C LEU A 213 -16.60 -3.49 -18.53
N ILE A 214 -16.14 -4.73 -18.53
CA ILE A 214 -15.49 -5.32 -19.71
C ILE A 214 -16.57 -5.44 -20.78
N LYS A 215 -16.45 -4.62 -21.82
CA LYS A 215 -17.27 -4.82 -23.02
C LYS A 215 -16.76 -6.07 -23.72
N LYS A 216 -17.65 -7.05 -23.88
CA LYS A 216 -17.38 -8.25 -24.65
C LYS A 216 -17.21 -7.90 -26.13
#